data_85d7dfd2e354bff0f26d0484077bd022
#
_entry.id   85d7dfd2e354bff0f26d0484077bd022
#
_cell.length_a   1.000
_cell.length_b   1.000
_cell.length_c   1.000
_cell.angle_alpha   90.00
_cell.angle_beta   90.00
_cell.angle_gamma   90.00
#
_symmetry.space_group_name_H-M   'P 1'
#
loop_
_entity.id
_entity.type
_entity.pdbx_description
1 polymer ?
#
loop_
_entity_poly.entity_id
_entity_poly.type
_entity_poly.pdbx_seq_one_letter_code
_entity_poly.pdbx_strand_id
1 'polypeptide(L)'
;MRTVDVIQKKRDGLELTSDEIKWLIEGYVAGTVPDYQMAAFAMAVYFKGMSTREISDLTMTMVGTGQQIDLSAISGVKVDKHSTGGVGDKVTLVLVPLVASFGVPVAKMSGRGLGHTGGTLDKLESIKGFQIERSQEEFIEQVQNIGLSVIGQSDQLVKADKLLYALRDVTATVDTIPLIASSVMSKKIAAGADSILLDVTVGEGAFMKNLEDARALARTMVDLGKAVGRRTTAVITDMSQPLGTSIGNRLEILEALDILQGKGREDVTEFICELGQIMLGLANVEKTVKEVREHLFDGSALQKFEAMVVAQGGDLEDLYRPSSAKYVVEVTADEVGYISELPAMEFGLFAMRLGAGRAVKTDVLDFETGIVFEKKVGEPVKIGEIVAKIYANEKISQELVTEFKKNVKISNEPKKVREIIEVIA
;
A
#
# COMPACT_ATOMS: atom_id res chain seq x y z
N MET A 1 -35.12 9.03 14.37
CA MET A 1 -33.79 8.79 14.98
C MET A 1 -33.04 10.11 15.02
N ARG A 2 -32.31 10.43 16.10
CA ARG A 2 -31.48 11.64 16.19
C ARG A 2 -30.02 11.23 16.26
N THR A 3 -29.14 11.95 15.58
CA THR A 3 -27.70 11.64 15.57
C THR A 3 -27.10 11.61 16.98
N VAL A 4 -27.55 12.52 17.85
CA VAL A 4 -27.05 12.59 19.24
C VAL A 4 -27.36 11.32 20.02
N ASP A 5 -28.50 10.65 19.78
CA ASP A 5 -28.86 9.41 20.49
C ASP A 5 -27.93 8.24 20.04
N VAL A 6 -27.60 8.16 18.73
CA VAL A 6 -26.67 7.16 18.21
C VAL A 6 -25.26 7.39 18.76
N ILE A 7 -24.79 8.64 18.79
CA ILE A 7 -23.49 9.00 19.36
C ILE A 7 -23.43 8.65 20.86
N GLN A 8 -24.47 9.01 21.61
CA GLN A 8 -24.54 8.73 23.04
C GLN A 8 -24.49 7.22 23.33
N LYS A 9 -25.26 6.43 22.56
CA LYS A 9 -25.28 4.98 22.66
C LYS A 9 -23.88 4.39 22.46
N LYS A 10 -23.16 4.81 21.41
CA LYS A 10 -21.78 4.35 21.13
C LYS A 10 -20.80 4.85 22.20
N ARG A 11 -20.88 6.11 22.61
CA ARG A 11 -20.06 6.70 23.69
C ARG A 11 -20.17 5.90 25.00
N ASP A 12 -21.37 5.41 25.32
CA ASP A 12 -21.62 4.65 26.53
C ASP A 12 -21.22 3.15 26.38
N GLY A 13 -20.67 2.76 25.25
CA GLY A 13 -20.14 1.42 24.98
C GLY A 13 -21.19 0.40 24.55
N LEU A 14 -22.38 0.85 24.17
CA LEU A 14 -23.46 -0.02 23.69
C LEU A 14 -23.30 -0.27 22.18
N GLU A 15 -23.72 -1.48 21.74
CA GLU A 15 -23.75 -1.80 20.31
C GLU A 15 -24.87 -1.05 19.58
N LEU A 16 -24.54 -0.52 18.40
CA LEU A 16 -25.51 0.05 17.48
C LEU A 16 -26.22 -1.07 16.70
N THR A 17 -27.46 -0.87 16.34
CA THR A 17 -28.16 -1.75 15.39
C THR A 17 -27.71 -1.47 13.95
N SER A 18 -27.96 -2.42 13.03
CA SER A 18 -27.69 -2.24 11.60
C SER A 18 -28.43 -1.03 11.03
N ASP A 19 -29.67 -0.78 11.46
CA ASP A 19 -30.48 0.37 11.03
C ASP A 19 -29.90 1.70 11.55
N GLU A 20 -29.35 1.73 12.77
CA GLU A 20 -28.70 2.93 13.33
C GLU A 20 -27.44 3.28 12.55
N ILE A 21 -26.61 2.28 12.22
CA ILE A 21 -25.39 2.46 11.42
C ILE A 21 -25.75 2.94 10.01
N LYS A 22 -26.69 2.27 9.35
CA LYS A 22 -27.15 2.61 8.02
C LYS A 22 -27.70 4.05 7.98
N TRP A 23 -28.58 4.39 8.88
CA TRP A 23 -29.17 5.72 8.96
C TRP A 23 -28.11 6.83 9.17
N LEU A 24 -27.13 6.58 10.04
CA LEU A 24 -26.04 7.51 10.34
C LEU A 24 -25.18 7.78 9.09
N ILE A 25 -24.74 6.71 8.41
CA ILE A 25 -23.82 6.80 7.27
C ILE A 25 -24.53 7.36 6.03
N GLU A 26 -25.75 6.92 5.73
CA GLU A 26 -26.55 7.49 4.64
C GLU A 26 -26.88 8.97 4.88
N GLY A 27 -27.20 9.32 6.13
CA GLY A 27 -27.41 10.71 6.53
C GLY A 27 -26.17 11.59 6.42
N TYR A 28 -24.99 11.03 6.67
CA TYR A 28 -23.72 11.73 6.50
C TYR A 28 -23.45 12.01 5.01
N VAL A 29 -23.63 11.02 4.14
CA VAL A 29 -23.46 11.19 2.68
C VAL A 29 -24.49 12.18 2.10
N ALA A 30 -25.72 12.18 2.65
CA ALA A 30 -26.77 13.11 2.25
C ALA A 30 -26.61 14.53 2.84
N GLY A 31 -25.64 14.77 3.74
CA GLY A 31 -25.41 16.06 4.39
C GLY A 31 -26.40 16.40 5.52
N THR A 32 -27.24 15.44 5.95
CA THR A 32 -28.17 15.63 7.07
C THR A 32 -27.51 15.37 8.43
N VAL A 33 -26.39 14.64 8.47
CA VAL A 33 -25.50 14.49 9.62
C VAL A 33 -24.28 15.36 9.38
N PRO A 34 -24.04 16.43 10.16
CA PRO A 34 -22.93 17.34 9.95
C PRO A 34 -21.60 16.77 10.46
N ASP A 35 -20.48 17.30 9.94
CA ASP A 35 -19.12 16.86 10.26
C ASP A 35 -18.82 16.78 11.76
N TYR A 36 -19.26 17.79 12.56
CA TYR A 36 -19.00 17.79 14.01
C TYR A 36 -19.69 16.62 14.73
N GLN A 37 -20.84 16.16 14.27
CA GLN A 37 -21.51 14.98 14.84
C GLN A 37 -20.82 13.69 14.38
N MET A 38 -20.42 13.62 13.13
CA MET A 38 -19.67 12.46 12.62
C MET A 38 -18.27 12.37 13.27
N ALA A 39 -17.60 13.50 13.53
CA ALA A 39 -16.36 13.52 14.30
C ALA A 39 -16.55 13.00 15.74
N ALA A 40 -17.64 13.40 16.40
CA ALA A 40 -17.98 12.88 17.73
C ALA A 40 -18.27 11.36 17.70
N PHE A 41 -18.94 10.87 16.66
CA PHE A 41 -19.15 9.43 16.46
C PHE A 41 -17.81 8.70 16.24
N ALA A 42 -16.94 9.20 15.37
CA ALA A 42 -15.63 8.62 15.11
C ALA A 42 -14.77 8.54 16.38
N MET A 43 -14.82 9.59 17.22
CA MET A 43 -14.12 9.61 18.51
C MET A 43 -14.76 8.64 19.53
N ALA A 44 -16.08 8.47 19.52
CA ALA A 44 -16.75 7.45 20.34
C ALA A 44 -16.31 6.03 19.93
N VAL A 45 -16.21 5.77 18.61
CA VAL A 45 -15.67 4.49 18.09
C VAL A 45 -14.20 4.31 18.47
N TYR A 46 -13.40 5.38 18.44
CA TYR A 46 -11.98 5.33 18.81
C TYR A 46 -11.80 4.80 20.25
N PHE A 47 -12.60 5.28 21.19
CA PHE A 47 -12.48 4.89 22.60
C PHE A 47 -13.23 3.60 22.96
N LYS A 48 -14.31 3.27 22.27
CA LYS A 48 -15.20 2.14 22.64
C LYS A 48 -15.12 0.96 21.69
N GLY A 49 -14.50 1.14 20.52
CA GLY A 49 -14.46 0.11 19.49
C GLY A 49 -15.82 -0.17 18.85
N MET A 50 -15.86 -1.20 18.05
CA MET A 50 -17.07 -1.77 17.43
C MET A 50 -17.00 -3.29 17.48
N SER A 51 -18.14 -3.96 17.58
CA SER A 51 -18.20 -5.41 17.41
C SER A 51 -18.01 -5.80 15.95
N THR A 52 -17.65 -7.07 15.69
CA THR A 52 -17.51 -7.60 14.32
C THR A 52 -18.75 -7.35 13.47
N ARG A 53 -19.94 -7.49 14.05
CA ARG A 53 -21.22 -7.20 13.37
C ARG A 53 -21.31 -5.71 13.01
N GLU A 54 -21.03 -4.80 13.94
CA GLU A 54 -21.04 -3.35 13.65
C GLU A 54 -20.05 -2.97 12.56
N ILE A 55 -18.83 -3.55 12.55
CA ILE A 55 -17.81 -3.32 11.52
C ILE A 55 -18.32 -3.80 10.15
N SER A 56 -18.97 -4.97 10.12
CA SER A 56 -19.56 -5.52 8.88
C SER A 56 -20.68 -4.63 8.35
N ASP A 57 -21.60 -4.22 9.23
CA ASP A 57 -22.74 -3.34 8.89
C ASP A 57 -22.25 -1.98 8.37
N LEU A 58 -21.25 -1.39 9.04
CA LEU A 58 -20.61 -0.14 8.62
C LEU A 58 -19.98 -0.30 7.24
N THR A 59 -19.18 -1.36 7.04
CA THR A 59 -18.49 -1.62 5.80
C THR A 59 -19.47 -1.79 4.64
N MET A 60 -20.49 -2.63 4.80
CA MET A 60 -21.47 -2.88 3.74
C MET A 60 -22.35 -1.67 3.47
N THR A 61 -22.67 -0.88 4.51
CA THR A 61 -23.35 0.40 4.31
C THR A 61 -22.50 1.36 3.50
N MET A 62 -21.20 1.48 3.81
CA MET A 62 -20.26 2.32 3.06
C MET A 62 -20.15 1.87 1.59
N VAL A 63 -20.06 0.56 1.33
CA VAL A 63 -20.09 -0.01 -0.03
C VAL A 63 -21.34 0.43 -0.80
N GLY A 64 -22.51 0.41 -0.14
CA GLY A 64 -23.80 0.81 -0.74
C GLY A 64 -23.92 2.31 -1.03
N THR A 65 -23.02 3.18 -0.53
CA THR A 65 -23.10 4.64 -0.75
C THR A 65 -22.49 5.12 -2.07
N GLY A 66 -21.87 4.25 -2.83
CA GLY A 66 -21.20 4.59 -4.09
C GLY A 66 -21.47 3.58 -5.19
N GLN A 67 -20.74 3.74 -6.29
CA GLN A 67 -20.73 2.75 -7.36
C GLN A 67 -19.99 1.49 -6.90
N GLN A 68 -20.45 0.35 -7.40
CA GLN A 68 -19.73 -0.93 -7.26
C GLN A 68 -19.38 -1.42 -8.66
N ILE A 69 -18.19 -1.98 -8.80
CA ILE A 69 -17.72 -2.49 -10.08
C ILE A 69 -18.12 -3.96 -10.21
N ASP A 70 -18.87 -4.26 -11.26
CA ASP A 70 -19.20 -5.64 -11.61
C ASP A 70 -18.11 -6.22 -12.51
N LEU A 71 -17.32 -7.13 -11.94
CA LEU A 71 -16.26 -7.86 -12.64
C LEU A 71 -16.73 -9.23 -13.15
N SER A 72 -18.03 -9.53 -13.18
CA SER A 72 -18.58 -10.81 -13.60
C SER A 72 -18.26 -11.19 -15.05
N ALA A 73 -18.04 -10.18 -15.91
CA ALA A 73 -17.60 -10.36 -17.29
C ALA A 73 -16.16 -10.91 -17.42
N ILE A 74 -15.36 -10.84 -16.35
CA ILE A 74 -13.99 -11.36 -16.32
C ILE A 74 -14.04 -12.80 -15.81
N SER A 75 -13.56 -13.76 -16.61
CA SER A 75 -13.49 -15.16 -16.23
C SER A 75 -12.44 -15.41 -15.13
N GLY A 76 -12.68 -16.42 -14.28
CA GLY A 76 -11.78 -16.77 -13.18
C GLY A 76 -12.00 -15.98 -11.90
N VAL A 77 -11.22 -16.31 -10.87
CA VAL A 77 -11.26 -15.65 -9.56
C VAL A 77 -10.43 -14.36 -9.64
N LYS A 78 -11.09 -13.20 -9.47
CA LYS A 78 -10.41 -11.90 -9.46
C LYS A 78 -9.78 -11.68 -8.09
N VAL A 79 -8.45 -11.56 -8.06
CA VAL A 79 -7.70 -11.32 -6.83
C VAL A 79 -7.23 -9.86 -6.76
N ASP A 80 -7.16 -9.32 -5.55
CA ASP A 80 -6.57 -8.00 -5.30
C ASP A 80 -5.65 -8.05 -4.07
N LYS A 81 -4.64 -7.17 -4.04
CA LYS A 81 -3.73 -6.97 -2.90
C LYS A 81 -3.94 -5.59 -2.33
N HIS A 82 -4.05 -5.47 -1.01
CA HIS A 82 -4.02 -4.20 -0.32
C HIS A 82 -2.86 -4.16 0.68
N SER A 83 -2.12 -3.05 0.70
CA SER A 83 -1.15 -2.77 1.75
C SER A 83 -1.69 -1.67 2.66
N THR A 84 -1.44 -1.78 3.96
CA THR A 84 -1.75 -0.69 4.91
C THR A 84 -0.78 0.48 4.79
N GLY A 85 0.18 0.40 3.86
CA GLY A 85 1.13 1.44 3.54
C GLY A 85 2.52 1.18 4.10
N GLY A 86 3.50 1.90 3.57
CA GLY A 86 4.88 1.75 3.97
C GLY A 86 5.81 2.60 3.12
N VAL A 87 7.09 2.51 3.40
CA VAL A 87 8.17 3.21 2.70
C VAL A 87 8.87 2.24 1.76
N GLY A 88 8.96 2.60 0.48
CA GLY A 88 9.55 1.74 -0.55
C GLY A 88 8.63 0.57 -0.96
N ASP A 89 7.32 0.61 -0.66
CA ASP A 89 6.37 -0.45 -1.04
C ASP A 89 6.11 -0.47 -2.56
N LYS A 90 6.98 -1.17 -3.27
CA LYS A 90 6.88 -1.46 -4.71
C LYS A 90 6.24 -2.81 -5.02
N VAL A 91 5.76 -3.54 -3.99
CA VAL A 91 5.22 -4.90 -4.12
C VAL A 91 4.20 -5.02 -5.24
N THR A 92 3.24 -4.10 -5.32
CA THR A 92 2.19 -4.12 -6.35
C THR A 92 2.76 -4.14 -7.77
N LEU A 93 3.87 -3.41 -8.02
CA LEU A 93 4.47 -3.28 -9.35
C LEU A 93 5.05 -4.61 -9.87
N VAL A 94 5.43 -5.51 -8.97
CA VAL A 94 5.95 -6.84 -9.32
C VAL A 94 4.92 -7.94 -9.12
N LEU A 95 4.19 -7.92 -7.99
CA LEU A 95 3.25 -8.97 -7.62
C LEU A 95 2.05 -9.06 -8.58
N VAL A 96 1.50 -7.92 -9.01
CA VAL A 96 0.33 -7.91 -9.90
C VAL A 96 0.65 -8.53 -11.26
N PRO A 97 1.70 -8.12 -11.98
CA PRO A 97 2.08 -8.79 -13.23
C PRO A 97 2.53 -10.24 -13.04
N LEU A 98 3.20 -10.57 -11.93
CA LEU A 98 3.57 -11.95 -11.61
C LEU A 98 2.35 -12.85 -11.47
N VAL A 99 1.35 -12.45 -10.70
CA VAL A 99 0.11 -13.24 -10.53
C VAL A 99 -0.68 -13.33 -11.84
N ALA A 100 -0.76 -12.23 -12.59
CA ALA A 100 -1.43 -12.22 -13.89
C ALA A 100 -0.75 -13.09 -14.93
N SER A 101 0.57 -13.31 -14.85
CA SER A 101 1.32 -14.19 -15.78
C SER A 101 0.96 -15.67 -15.59
N PHE A 102 0.44 -16.07 -14.42
CA PHE A 102 -0.16 -17.39 -14.20
C PHE A 102 -1.60 -17.53 -14.72
N GLY A 103 -2.13 -16.51 -15.40
CA GLY A 103 -3.51 -16.50 -15.91
C GLY A 103 -4.58 -16.14 -14.87
N VAL A 104 -4.19 -15.67 -13.69
CA VAL A 104 -5.12 -15.19 -12.65
C VAL A 104 -5.40 -13.70 -12.88
N PRO A 105 -6.68 -13.30 -13.09
CA PRO A 105 -7.00 -11.90 -13.36
C PRO A 105 -6.82 -11.02 -12.12
N VAL A 106 -6.12 -9.88 -12.31
CA VAL A 106 -5.89 -8.89 -11.25
C VAL A 106 -6.49 -7.55 -11.66
N ALA A 107 -7.65 -7.24 -11.10
CA ALA A 107 -8.37 -5.98 -11.30
C ALA A 107 -8.10 -5.06 -10.09
N LYS A 108 -7.02 -4.26 -10.16
CA LYS A 108 -6.53 -3.51 -9.00
C LYS A 108 -6.89 -2.03 -9.04
N MET A 109 -7.53 -1.57 -7.97
CA MET A 109 -7.63 -0.15 -7.67
C MET A 109 -6.67 0.24 -6.55
N SER A 110 -5.94 1.32 -6.76
CA SER A 110 -4.89 1.81 -5.85
C SER A 110 -5.10 3.28 -5.50
N GLY A 111 -4.34 3.77 -4.52
CA GLY A 111 -4.34 5.16 -4.08
C GLY A 111 -3.02 5.88 -4.39
N ARG A 112 -3.04 7.20 -4.21
CA ARG A 112 -1.86 8.05 -4.19
C ARG A 112 -1.20 8.03 -2.81
N GLY A 113 0.07 8.35 -2.75
CA GLY A 113 0.82 8.51 -1.50
C GLY A 113 0.53 9.85 -0.83
N LEU A 114 0.65 9.86 0.50
CA LEU A 114 0.61 11.07 1.32
C LEU A 114 1.55 10.89 2.52
N GLY A 115 2.21 11.98 2.94
CA GLY A 115 3.17 11.94 4.03
C GLY A 115 4.42 11.13 3.66
N HIS A 116 4.86 10.30 4.58
CA HIS A 116 6.06 9.47 4.45
C HIS A 116 5.88 8.24 3.55
N THR A 117 4.64 7.90 3.16
CA THR A 117 4.35 6.71 2.35
C THR A 117 4.31 7.04 0.86
N GLY A 118 4.90 6.19 0.02
CA GLY A 118 4.82 6.30 -1.44
C GLY A 118 3.56 5.65 -2.00
N GLY A 119 2.90 6.29 -2.99
CA GLY A 119 1.72 5.76 -3.66
C GLY A 119 2.06 4.94 -4.90
N THR A 120 1.38 3.81 -5.10
CA THR A 120 1.55 2.99 -6.32
C THR A 120 1.26 3.78 -7.58
N LEU A 121 0.22 4.62 -7.56
CA LEU A 121 -0.16 5.43 -8.72
C LEU A 121 0.90 6.48 -9.05
N ASP A 122 1.48 7.12 -8.03
CA ASP A 122 2.52 8.13 -8.21
C ASP A 122 3.78 7.53 -8.86
N LYS A 123 4.11 6.28 -8.51
CA LYS A 123 5.21 5.54 -9.15
C LYS A 123 4.92 5.25 -10.62
N LEU A 124 3.73 4.77 -10.94
CA LEU A 124 3.31 4.50 -12.32
C LEU A 124 3.25 5.78 -13.17
N GLU A 125 2.81 6.90 -12.60
CA GLU A 125 2.81 8.21 -13.28
C GLU A 125 4.21 8.75 -13.57
N SER A 126 5.27 8.23 -12.93
CA SER A 126 6.64 8.56 -13.29
C SER A 126 7.06 8.00 -14.66
N ILE A 127 6.28 7.08 -15.24
CA ILE A 127 6.43 6.59 -16.61
C ILE A 127 5.68 7.54 -17.54
N LYS A 128 6.38 8.13 -18.49
CA LYS A 128 5.82 9.11 -19.41
C LYS A 128 4.58 8.56 -20.14
N GLY A 129 3.48 9.30 -20.06
CA GLY A 129 2.22 8.97 -20.72
C GLY A 129 1.33 7.96 -20.00
N PHE A 130 1.80 7.33 -18.93
CA PHE A 130 1.00 6.35 -18.17
C PHE A 130 -0.25 6.99 -17.58
N GLN A 131 -1.42 6.40 -17.85
CA GLN A 131 -2.72 6.91 -17.43
C GLN A 131 -3.29 6.03 -16.30
N ILE A 132 -3.51 6.64 -15.15
CA ILE A 132 -4.11 5.98 -13.99
C ILE A 132 -5.64 6.12 -13.94
N GLU A 133 -6.19 7.06 -14.69
CA GLU A 133 -7.63 7.28 -14.79
C GLU A 133 -8.17 6.54 -16.01
N ARG A 134 -9.12 5.62 -15.77
CA ARG A 134 -9.78 4.82 -16.80
C ARG A 134 -11.26 4.74 -16.51
N SER A 135 -12.08 4.62 -17.55
CA SER A 135 -13.49 4.27 -17.38
C SER A 135 -13.62 2.83 -16.84
N GLN A 136 -14.78 2.51 -16.30
CA GLN A 136 -15.05 1.15 -15.83
C GLN A 136 -14.97 0.14 -16.99
N GLU A 137 -15.45 0.50 -18.16
CA GLU A 137 -15.43 -0.32 -19.37
C GLU A 137 -13.99 -0.61 -19.82
N GLU A 138 -13.15 0.43 -19.92
CA GLU A 138 -11.73 0.29 -20.27
C GLU A 138 -10.96 -0.57 -19.26
N PHE A 139 -11.27 -0.43 -17.97
CA PHE A 139 -10.68 -1.22 -16.90
C PHE A 139 -11.00 -2.70 -17.04
N ILE A 140 -12.28 -3.04 -17.25
CA ILE A 140 -12.73 -4.42 -17.43
C ILE A 140 -12.14 -5.01 -18.73
N GLU A 141 -12.22 -4.28 -19.83
CA GLU A 141 -11.70 -4.71 -21.13
C GLU A 141 -10.18 -4.98 -21.06
N GLN A 142 -9.42 -4.12 -20.39
CA GLN A 142 -8.00 -4.33 -20.22
C GLN A 142 -7.70 -5.62 -19.44
N VAL A 143 -8.41 -5.88 -18.32
CA VAL A 143 -8.20 -7.10 -17.56
C VAL A 143 -8.61 -8.34 -18.37
N GLN A 144 -9.68 -8.27 -19.17
CA GLN A 144 -10.05 -9.37 -20.08
C GLN A 144 -8.95 -9.66 -21.12
N ASN A 145 -8.34 -8.62 -21.68
CA ASN A 145 -7.37 -8.74 -22.77
C ASN A 145 -5.98 -9.17 -22.30
N ILE A 146 -5.47 -8.58 -21.22
CA ILE A 146 -4.09 -8.81 -20.75
C ILE A 146 -3.96 -9.42 -19.36
N GLY A 147 -5.08 -9.59 -18.64
CA GLY A 147 -5.13 -10.23 -17.32
C GLY A 147 -4.92 -9.29 -16.14
N LEU A 148 -4.54 -8.03 -16.35
CA LEU A 148 -4.30 -7.09 -15.26
C LEU A 148 -4.60 -5.63 -15.65
N SER A 149 -4.95 -4.84 -14.63
CA SER A 149 -5.01 -3.38 -14.71
C SER A 149 -4.79 -2.77 -13.34
N VAL A 150 -4.08 -1.63 -13.26
CA VAL A 150 -3.87 -0.87 -12.02
C VAL A 150 -4.31 0.57 -12.26
N ILE A 151 -5.44 0.94 -11.67
CA ILE A 151 -6.04 2.27 -11.85
C ILE A 151 -6.27 3.01 -10.54
N GLY A 152 -6.53 4.29 -10.64
CA GLY A 152 -6.97 5.13 -9.52
C GLY A 152 -8.42 4.79 -9.09
N GLN A 153 -8.72 5.04 -7.83
CA GLN A 153 -10.09 4.93 -7.33
C GLN A 153 -10.90 6.13 -7.83
N SER A 154 -12.09 5.88 -8.37
CA SER A 154 -13.00 6.96 -8.71
C SER A 154 -13.63 7.57 -7.45
N ASP A 155 -13.92 8.86 -7.49
CA ASP A 155 -14.62 9.58 -6.42
C ASP A 155 -16.05 9.04 -6.15
N GLN A 156 -16.57 8.24 -7.06
CA GLN A 156 -17.90 7.63 -6.97
C GLN A 156 -17.88 6.25 -6.29
N LEU A 157 -16.73 5.67 -6.08
CA LEU A 157 -16.58 4.33 -5.54
C LEU A 157 -16.94 4.33 -4.06
N VAL A 158 -17.20 4.37 -3.16
CA VAL A 158 -17.46 4.41 -1.69
C VAL A 158 -17.47 5.85 -1.18
N LYS A 159 -18.51 6.59 -1.51
CA LYS A 159 -18.64 8.02 -1.14
C LYS A 159 -18.51 8.27 0.36
N ALA A 160 -19.11 7.40 1.18
CA ALA A 160 -19.04 7.53 2.62
C ALA A 160 -17.61 7.43 3.15
N ASP A 161 -16.79 6.53 2.61
CA ASP A 161 -15.38 6.41 3.02
C ASP A 161 -14.57 7.65 2.67
N LYS A 162 -14.78 8.21 1.47
CA LYS A 162 -14.09 9.44 1.06
C LYS A 162 -14.35 10.59 2.04
N LEU A 163 -15.59 10.79 2.44
CA LEU A 163 -16.00 11.85 3.38
C LEU A 163 -15.48 11.55 4.79
N LEU A 164 -15.69 10.31 5.25
CA LEU A 164 -15.31 9.91 6.60
C LEU A 164 -13.78 9.90 6.79
N TYR A 165 -13.02 9.43 5.79
CA TYR A 165 -11.56 9.44 5.87
C TYR A 165 -11.01 10.86 5.90
N ALA A 166 -11.53 11.77 5.05
CA ALA A 166 -11.13 13.18 5.04
C ALA A 166 -11.41 13.87 6.39
N LEU A 167 -12.52 13.53 7.06
CA LEU A 167 -12.85 14.04 8.39
C LEU A 167 -11.91 13.46 9.45
N ARG A 168 -11.63 12.16 9.40
CA ARG A 168 -10.74 11.47 10.35
C ARG A 168 -9.32 11.99 10.31
N ASP A 169 -8.83 12.34 9.13
CA ASP A 169 -7.48 12.89 8.90
C ASP A 169 -7.22 14.18 9.69
N VAL A 170 -8.26 14.99 9.91
CA VAL A 170 -8.17 16.28 10.63
C VAL A 170 -8.76 16.24 12.05
N THR A 171 -9.22 15.08 12.52
CA THR A 171 -9.85 14.92 13.85
C THR A 171 -9.14 13.91 14.75
N ALA A 172 -7.91 13.47 14.37
CA ALA A 172 -7.11 12.49 15.10
C ALA A 172 -7.87 11.18 15.40
N THR A 173 -8.60 10.65 14.40
CA THR A 173 -9.36 9.39 14.50
C THR A 173 -9.03 8.38 13.41
N VAL A 174 -7.88 8.57 12.71
CA VAL A 174 -7.45 7.65 11.65
C VAL A 174 -7.05 6.29 12.22
N ASP A 175 -6.29 6.27 13.30
CA ASP A 175 -5.63 5.10 13.88
C ASP A 175 -6.56 4.26 14.77
N THR A 176 -7.76 3.96 14.31
CA THR A 176 -8.71 3.08 15.01
C THR A 176 -9.05 1.85 14.16
N ILE A 177 -8.80 0.65 14.70
CA ILE A 177 -8.93 -0.62 13.99
C ILE A 177 -10.28 -0.80 13.27
N PRO A 178 -11.46 -0.57 13.91
CA PRO A 178 -12.75 -0.71 13.23
C PRO A 178 -12.89 0.15 11.99
N LEU A 179 -12.46 1.43 12.07
CA LEU A 179 -12.60 2.37 10.96
C LEU A 179 -11.53 2.16 9.88
N ILE A 180 -10.33 1.69 10.24
CA ILE A 180 -9.31 1.27 9.26
C ILE A 180 -9.82 0.06 8.48
N ALA A 181 -10.29 -0.97 9.19
CA ALA A 181 -10.80 -2.20 8.57
C ALA A 181 -11.97 -1.91 7.62
N SER A 182 -12.95 -1.11 8.06
CA SER A 182 -14.09 -0.73 7.22
C SER A 182 -13.66 0.09 6.00
N SER A 183 -12.74 1.04 6.16
CA SER A 183 -12.21 1.86 5.06
C SER A 183 -11.49 1.02 4.01
N VAL A 184 -10.62 0.11 4.44
CA VAL A 184 -9.87 -0.78 3.52
C VAL A 184 -10.82 -1.72 2.80
N MET A 185 -11.63 -2.47 3.55
CA MET A 185 -12.44 -3.55 3.01
C MET A 185 -13.60 -3.03 2.15
N SER A 186 -14.21 -1.90 2.49
CA SER A 186 -15.28 -1.32 1.67
C SER A 186 -14.82 -1.00 0.25
N LYS A 187 -13.59 -0.48 0.09
CA LYS A 187 -13.01 -0.20 -1.23
C LYS A 187 -12.72 -1.47 -2.02
N LYS A 188 -12.20 -2.53 -1.37
CA LYS A 188 -11.89 -3.80 -2.05
C LYS A 188 -13.15 -4.56 -2.45
N ILE A 189 -14.19 -4.51 -1.63
CA ILE A 189 -15.50 -5.11 -1.94
C ILE A 189 -16.16 -4.33 -3.09
N ALA A 190 -16.20 -3.00 -3.02
CA ALA A 190 -16.78 -2.15 -4.06
C ALA A 190 -16.04 -2.24 -5.40
N ALA A 191 -14.72 -2.49 -5.40
CA ALA A 191 -13.93 -2.74 -6.59
C ALA A 191 -14.18 -4.12 -7.24
N GLY A 192 -14.97 -5.00 -6.60
CA GLY A 192 -15.42 -6.26 -7.19
C GLY A 192 -14.49 -7.46 -7.00
N ALA A 193 -13.44 -7.36 -6.18
CA ALA A 193 -12.52 -8.48 -5.93
C ALA A 193 -13.24 -9.68 -5.30
N ASP A 194 -13.00 -10.89 -5.81
CA ASP A 194 -13.51 -12.15 -5.24
C ASP A 194 -12.66 -12.61 -4.05
N SER A 195 -11.35 -12.34 -4.12
CA SER A 195 -10.38 -12.72 -3.09
C SER A 195 -9.40 -11.59 -2.84
N ILE A 196 -8.98 -11.43 -1.57
CA ILE A 196 -8.19 -10.29 -1.13
C ILE A 196 -6.97 -10.77 -0.32
N LEU A 197 -5.79 -10.37 -0.76
CA LEU A 197 -4.56 -10.45 0.03
C LEU A 197 -4.34 -9.10 0.74
N LEU A 198 -4.28 -9.14 2.07
CA LEU A 198 -4.02 -7.97 2.91
C LEU A 198 -2.57 -8.02 3.41
N ASP A 199 -1.82 -6.99 3.11
CA ASP A 199 -0.46 -6.78 3.59
C ASP A 199 -0.52 -5.74 4.71
N VAL A 200 -0.50 -6.23 5.95
CA VAL A 200 -0.59 -5.42 7.17
C VAL A 200 0.81 -5.14 7.67
N THR A 201 1.30 -3.96 7.36
CA THR A 201 2.64 -3.53 7.76
C THR A 201 2.68 -3.17 9.25
N VAL A 202 3.76 -3.55 9.94
CA VAL A 202 4.02 -3.21 11.35
C VAL A 202 5.44 -2.71 11.51
N GLY A 203 5.63 -1.71 12.35
CA GLY A 203 6.93 -1.13 12.65
C GLY A 203 6.93 0.39 12.62
N GLU A 204 8.10 0.96 12.65
CA GLU A 204 8.28 2.41 12.80
C GLU A 204 7.73 3.16 11.58
N GLY A 205 7.91 2.62 10.37
CA GLY A 205 7.38 3.20 9.11
C GLY A 205 5.93 2.86 8.77
N ALA A 206 5.22 2.09 9.60
CA ALA A 206 3.85 1.65 9.38
C ALA A 206 2.83 2.42 10.23
N PHE A 207 1.53 2.26 9.91
CA PHE A 207 0.44 2.72 10.79
C PHE A 207 0.39 1.91 12.09
N MET A 208 0.52 0.59 12.00
CA MET A 208 0.57 -0.29 13.17
C MET A 208 1.98 -0.27 13.78
N LYS A 209 2.08 0.21 15.02
CA LYS A 209 3.39 0.39 15.69
C LYS A 209 3.84 -0.85 16.45
N ASN A 210 2.91 -1.76 16.76
CA ASN A 210 3.20 -2.99 17.48
C ASN A 210 2.46 -4.19 16.84
N LEU A 211 2.96 -5.38 17.15
CA LEU A 211 2.47 -6.62 16.55
C LEU A 211 1.05 -7.00 17.03
N GLU A 212 0.67 -6.61 18.24
CA GLU A 212 -0.65 -6.90 18.80
C GLU A 212 -1.75 -6.17 18.02
N ASP A 213 -1.58 -4.87 17.78
CA ASP A 213 -2.52 -4.07 16.97
C ASP A 213 -2.55 -4.54 15.51
N ALA A 214 -1.39 -4.90 14.93
CA ALA A 214 -1.32 -5.45 13.58
C ALA A 214 -2.10 -6.77 13.47
N ARG A 215 -1.97 -7.67 14.46
CA ARG A 215 -2.76 -8.92 14.53
C ARG A 215 -4.25 -8.64 14.67
N ALA A 216 -4.63 -7.71 15.53
CA ALA A 216 -6.02 -7.34 15.74
C ALA A 216 -6.64 -6.78 14.46
N LEU A 217 -5.94 -5.87 13.76
CA LEU A 217 -6.39 -5.34 12.46
C LEU A 217 -6.50 -6.45 11.40
N ALA A 218 -5.47 -7.28 11.27
CA ALA A 218 -5.43 -8.36 10.29
C ALA A 218 -6.61 -9.34 10.48
N ARG A 219 -6.84 -9.81 11.72
CA ARG A 219 -7.98 -10.68 12.07
C ARG A 219 -9.31 -10.01 11.78
N THR A 220 -9.48 -8.75 12.20
CA THR A 220 -10.72 -7.99 11.94
C THR A 220 -11.03 -7.94 10.44
N MET A 221 -10.03 -7.68 9.59
CA MET A 221 -10.24 -7.61 8.14
C MET A 221 -10.49 -8.98 7.51
N VAL A 222 -9.81 -10.04 7.98
CA VAL A 222 -10.06 -11.43 7.52
C VAL A 222 -11.46 -11.89 7.90
N ASP A 223 -11.89 -11.66 9.15
CA ASP A 223 -13.23 -12.03 9.61
C ASP A 223 -14.31 -11.23 8.86
N LEU A 224 -14.06 -9.96 8.59
CA LEU A 224 -14.95 -9.13 7.78
C LEU A 224 -15.05 -9.68 6.34
N GLY A 225 -13.94 -10.05 5.72
CA GLY A 225 -13.94 -10.68 4.40
C GLY A 225 -14.79 -11.96 4.38
N LYS A 226 -14.60 -12.85 5.37
CA LYS A 226 -15.39 -14.07 5.54
C LYS A 226 -16.89 -13.76 5.70
N ALA A 227 -17.24 -12.77 6.52
CA ALA A 227 -18.64 -12.40 6.77
C ALA A 227 -19.37 -11.91 5.51
N VAL A 228 -18.65 -11.31 4.55
CA VAL A 228 -19.21 -10.81 3.28
C VAL A 228 -18.94 -11.74 2.09
N GLY A 229 -18.50 -12.98 2.35
CA GLY A 229 -18.27 -13.99 1.32
C GLY A 229 -17.05 -13.77 0.43
N ARG A 230 -16.05 -13.01 0.91
CA ARG A 230 -14.77 -12.79 0.20
C ARG A 230 -13.67 -13.62 0.86
N ARG A 231 -12.94 -14.40 0.06
CA ARG A 231 -11.77 -15.13 0.57
C ARG A 231 -10.68 -14.11 0.87
N THR A 232 -10.24 -14.07 2.12
CA THR A 232 -9.31 -13.04 2.58
C THR A 232 -8.21 -13.69 3.41
N THR A 233 -6.96 -13.37 3.08
CA THR A 233 -5.78 -13.74 3.85
C THR A 233 -5.01 -12.46 4.16
N ALA A 234 -4.56 -12.31 5.40
CA ALA A 234 -3.69 -11.22 5.80
C ALA A 234 -2.27 -11.74 6.07
N VAL A 235 -1.28 -10.96 5.66
CA VAL A 235 0.13 -11.17 5.96
C VAL A 235 0.60 -9.99 6.79
N ILE A 236 1.20 -10.24 7.95
CA ILE A 236 1.83 -9.20 8.77
C ILE A 236 3.28 -9.09 8.33
N THR A 237 3.71 -7.89 7.93
CA THR A 237 5.02 -7.63 7.34
C THR A 237 5.80 -6.56 8.09
N ASP A 238 7.13 -6.70 8.14
CA ASP A 238 7.99 -5.72 8.80
C ASP A 238 8.15 -4.43 7.96
N MET A 239 8.01 -3.29 8.62
CA MET A 239 8.26 -1.96 8.07
C MET A 239 9.14 -1.14 9.02
N SER A 240 10.05 -1.80 9.73
CA SER A 240 11.06 -1.12 10.56
C SER A 240 12.15 -0.47 9.72
N GLN A 241 12.39 -0.99 8.52
CA GLN A 241 13.24 -0.39 7.48
C GLN A 241 12.47 -0.25 6.17
N PRO A 242 12.90 0.62 5.23
CA PRO A 242 12.31 0.70 3.89
C PRO A 242 12.33 -0.65 3.19
N LEU A 243 11.26 -1.02 2.50
CA LEU A 243 11.20 -2.26 1.74
C LEU A 243 12.05 -2.14 0.46
N GLY A 244 12.92 -3.11 0.23
CA GLY A 244 13.90 -3.05 -0.85
C GLY A 244 14.93 -1.95 -0.62
N THR A 245 15.51 -1.42 -1.70
CA THR A 245 16.60 -0.44 -1.64
C THR A 245 16.16 0.97 -1.98
N SER A 246 15.12 1.14 -2.78
CA SER A 246 14.73 2.43 -3.33
C SER A 246 13.54 3.05 -2.61
N ILE A 247 13.62 4.36 -2.38
CA ILE A 247 12.51 5.22 -1.96
C ILE A 247 12.43 6.37 -2.98
N GLY A 248 11.27 6.55 -3.59
CA GLY A 248 11.06 7.57 -4.63
C GLY A 248 10.40 6.97 -5.87
N ASN A 249 9.60 7.76 -6.56
CA ASN A 249 8.67 7.23 -7.56
C ASN A 249 9.38 6.49 -8.69
N ARG A 250 10.26 7.18 -9.43
CA ARG A 250 11.03 6.60 -10.53
C ARG A 250 11.99 5.52 -10.06
N LEU A 251 12.67 5.74 -8.94
CA LEU A 251 13.66 4.81 -8.39
C LEU A 251 13.00 3.47 -8.01
N GLU A 252 11.78 3.49 -7.51
CA GLU A 252 11.04 2.27 -7.17
C GLU A 252 10.52 1.54 -8.42
N ILE A 253 10.20 2.23 -9.52
CA ILE A 253 9.93 1.60 -10.82
C ILE A 253 11.17 0.87 -11.32
N LEU A 254 12.35 1.50 -11.25
CA LEU A 254 13.60 0.87 -11.68
C LEU A 254 13.94 -0.37 -10.85
N GLU A 255 13.77 -0.31 -9.53
CA GLU A 255 13.96 -1.48 -8.68
C GLU A 255 12.94 -2.59 -8.96
N ALA A 256 11.67 -2.24 -9.24
CA ALA A 256 10.67 -3.22 -9.64
C ALA A 256 11.03 -3.90 -10.97
N LEU A 257 11.58 -3.16 -11.93
CA LEU A 257 12.12 -3.71 -13.18
C LEU A 257 13.30 -4.66 -12.95
N ASP A 258 14.22 -4.29 -12.04
CA ASP A 258 15.34 -5.17 -11.68
C ASP A 258 14.84 -6.50 -11.08
N ILE A 259 13.81 -6.46 -10.23
CA ILE A 259 13.19 -7.67 -9.68
C ILE A 259 12.54 -8.50 -10.81
N LEU A 260 11.76 -7.87 -11.70
CA LEU A 260 11.10 -8.53 -12.83
C LEU A 260 12.10 -9.11 -13.86
N GLN A 261 13.33 -8.58 -13.92
CA GLN A 261 14.43 -9.07 -14.75
C GLN A 261 15.32 -10.11 -14.04
N GLY A 262 14.99 -10.51 -12.81
CA GLY A 262 15.79 -11.44 -12.03
C GLY A 262 17.09 -10.86 -11.44
N LYS A 263 17.20 -9.53 -11.39
CA LYS A 263 18.36 -8.79 -10.84
C LYS A 263 18.07 -8.18 -9.47
N GLY A 264 16.86 -8.36 -8.96
CA GLY A 264 16.44 -7.84 -7.66
C GLY A 264 17.19 -8.46 -6.49
N ARG A 265 17.19 -7.76 -5.36
CA ARG A 265 17.72 -8.32 -4.11
C ARG A 265 16.96 -9.58 -3.71
N GLU A 266 17.68 -10.52 -3.11
CA GLU A 266 17.15 -11.83 -2.72
C GLU A 266 16.00 -11.71 -1.71
N ASP A 267 16.18 -10.89 -0.67
CA ASP A 267 15.20 -10.68 0.41
C ASP A 267 13.83 -10.21 -0.12
N VAL A 268 13.80 -9.13 -0.90
CA VAL A 268 12.56 -8.59 -1.46
C VAL A 268 11.98 -9.49 -2.57
N THR A 269 12.83 -10.19 -3.32
CA THR A 269 12.39 -11.14 -4.36
C THR A 269 11.69 -12.33 -3.72
N GLU A 270 12.27 -12.93 -2.68
CA GLU A 270 11.66 -14.04 -1.94
C GLU A 270 10.34 -13.60 -1.29
N PHE A 271 10.32 -12.45 -0.63
CA PHE A 271 9.12 -11.86 -0.06
C PHE A 271 7.97 -11.73 -1.08
N ILE A 272 8.26 -11.20 -2.28
CA ILE A 272 7.25 -11.08 -3.34
C ILE A 272 6.79 -12.45 -3.84
N CYS A 273 7.68 -13.44 -3.94
CA CYS A 273 7.32 -14.79 -4.33
C CYS A 273 6.44 -15.49 -3.29
N GLU A 274 6.69 -15.29 -1.98
CA GLU A 274 5.83 -15.79 -0.90
C GLU A 274 4.43 -15.16 -0.98
N LEU A 275 4.33 -13.84 -1.18
CA LEU A 275 3.04 -13.17 -1.41
C LEU A 275 2.34 -13.68 -2.68
N GLY A 276 3.11 -13.92 -3.75
CA GLY A 276 2.63 -14.50 -5.01
C GLY A 276 2.01 -15.87 -4.81
N GLN A 277 2.67 -16.75 -4.06
CA GLN A 277 2.13 -18.06 -3.70
C GLN A 277 0.78 -17.94 -2.97
N ILE A 278 0.70 -17.08 -1.96
CA ILE A 278 -0.54 -16.87 -1.19
C ILE A 278 -1.65 -16.33 -2.11
N MET A 279 -1.34 -15.35 -2.94
CA MET A 279 -2.32 -14.72 -3.84
C MET A 279 -2.82 -15.68 -4.92
N LEU A 280 -1.95 -16.55 -5.45
CA LEU A 280 -2.32 -17.64 -6.35
C LEU A 280 -3.22 -18.66 -5.67
N GLY A 281 -2.89 -19.08 -4.43
CA GLY A 281 -3.74 -19.98 -3.63
C GLY A 281 -5.14 -19.42 -3.37
N LEU A 282 -5.27 -18.10 -3.19
CA LEU A 282 -6.57 -17.42 -3.10
C LEU A 282 -7.39 -17.53 -4.40
N ALA A 283 -6.73 -17.72 -5.54
CA ALA A 283 -7.36 -17.96 -6.85
C ALA A 283 -7.53 -19.47 -7.18
N ASN A 284 -7.26 -20.37 -6.25
CA ASN A 284 -7.23 -21.84 -6.43
C ASN A 284 -6.13 -22.31 -7.41
N VAL A 285 -5.03 -21.57 -7.51
CA VAL A 285 -3.83 -21.95 -8.27
C VAL A 285 -2.74 -22.34 -7.28
N GLU A 286 -2.58 -23.66 -7.06
CA GLU A 286 -1.59 -24.18 -6.13
C GLU A 286 -0.20 -24.15 -6.75
N LYS A 287 0.71 -23.39 -6.14
CA LYS A 287 2.11 -23.24 -6.50
C LYS A 287 3.01 -23.19 -5.27
N THR A 288 4.20 -23.72 -5.38
CA THR A 288 5.26 -23.52 -4.39
C THR A 288 5.96 -22.18 -4.61
N VAL A 289 6.58 -21.61 -3.59
CA VAL A 289 7.40 -20.38 -3.71
C VAL A 289 8.48 -20.55 -4.78
N LYS A 290 9.07 -21.75 -4.86
CA LYS A 290 10.09 -22.08 -5.87
C LYS A 290 9.52 -21.97 -7.30
N GLU A 291 8.34 -22.54 -7.58
CA GLU A 291 7.70 -22.43 -8.90
C GLU A 291 7.32 -20.98 -9.23
N VAL A 292 6.85 -20.21 -8.24
CA VAL A 292 6.55 -18.78 -8.41
C VAL A 292 7.81 -18.01 -8.77
N ARG A 293 8.94 -18.32 -8.12
CA ARG A 293 10.23 -17.71 -8.40
C ARG A 293 10.77 -18.08 -9.79
N GLU A 294 10.70 -19.34 -10.16
CA GLU A 294 11.12 -19.79 -11.49
C GLU A 294 10.31 -19.07 -12.58
N HIS A 295 9.02 -18.88 -12.36
CA HIS A 295 8.14 -18.17 -13.29
C HIS A 295 8.41 -16.65 -13.31
N LEU A 296 8.78 -16.04 -12.18
CA LEU A 296 9.22 -14.65 -12.16
C LEU A 296 10.43 -14.43 -13.09
N PHE A 297 11.33 -15.40 -13.15
CA PHE A 297 12.59 -15.30 -13.90
C PHE A 297 12.50 -15.76 -15.37
N ASP A 298 11.38 -16.33 -15.82
CA ASP A 298 11.18 -16.73 -17.23
C ASP A 298 10.80 -15.54 -18.15
N GLY A 299 10.60 -14.35 -17.56
CA GLY A 299 10.28 -13.11 -18.27
C GLY A 299 8.79 -12.87 -18.51
N SER A 300 7.91 -13.83 -18.17
CA SER A 300 6.45 -13.68 -18.38
C SER A 300 5.83 -12.59 -17.53
N ALA A 301 6.29 -12.43 -16.28
CA ALA A 301 5.84 -11.34 -15.40
C ALA A 301 6.27 -9.96 -15.94
N LEU A 302 7.49 -9.84 -16.45
CA LEU A 302 7.97 -8.61 -17.08
C LEU A 302 7.12 -8.25 -18.31
N GLN A 303 6.84 -9.23 -19.18
CA GLN A 303 5.97 -9.02 -20.35
C GLN A 303 4.58 -8.54 -19.96
N LYS A 304 4.01 -9.05 -18.85
CA LYS A 304 2.74 -8.56 -18.33
C LYS A 304 2.81 -7.12 -17.82
N PHE A 305 3.91 -6.75 -17.14
CA PHE A 305 4.13 -5.37 -16.70
C PHE A 305 4.24 -4.41 -17.89
N GLU A 306 5.05 -4.76 -18.91
CA GLU A 306 5.18 -3.99 -20.16
C GLU A 306 3.84 -3.85 -20.90
N ALA A 307 3.07 -4.96 -21.00
CA ALA A 307 1.75 -4.93 -21.63
C ALA A 307 0.79 -3.98 -20.90
N MET A 308 0.83 -3.94 -19.56
CA MET A 308 0.06 -2.98 -18.75
C MET A 308 0.51 -1.55 -19.01
N VAL A 309 1.82 -1.29 -19.07
CA VAL A 309 2.35 0.04 -19.35
C VAL A 309 1.85 0.54 -20.70
N VAL A 310 1.94 -0.28 -21.76
CA VAL A 310 1.45 0.06 -23.09
C VAL A 310 -0.07 0.26 -23.11
N ALA A 311 -0.83 -0.66 -22.52
CA ALA A 311 -2.30 -0.59 -22.48
C ALA A 311 -2.81 0.66 -21.76
N GLN A 312 -2.03 1.19 -20.81
CA GLN A 312 -2.34 2.42 -20.07
C GLN A 312 -1.61 3.66 -20.63
N GLY A 313 -1.11 3.59 -21.88
CA GLY A 313 -0.56 4.73 -22.61
C GLY A 313 0.87 5.11 -22.25
N GLY A 314 1.54 4.30 -21.43
CA GLY A 314 2.93 4.51 -21.04
C GLY A 314 3.93 4.22 -22.14
N ASP A 315 5.03 4.95 -22.13
CA ASP A 315 6.13 4.84 -23.09
C ASP A 315 7.16 3.80 -22.59
N LEU A 316 7.36 2.72 -23.38
CA LEU A 316 8.30 1.67 -23.01
C LEU A 316 9.78 2.14 -23.04
N GLU A 317 10.15 3.08 -23.89
CA GLU A 317 11.51 3.62 -23.89
C GLU A 317 11.75 4.41 -22.60
N ASP A 318 10.75 5.20 -22.17
CA ASP A 318 10.81 5.91 -20.90
C ASP A 318 10.78 4.96 -19.71
N LEU A 319 10.05 3.84 -19.78
CA LEU A 319 10.01 2.84 -18.69
C LEU A 319 11.41 2.43 -18.23
N TYR A 320 12.32 2.19 -19.18
CA TYR A 320 13.69 1.75 -18.89
C TYR A 320 14.70 2.88 -18.71
N ARG A 321 14.28 4.13 -18.84
CA ARG A 321 15.15 5.28 -18.67
C ARG A 321 15.62 5.37 -17.20
N PRO A 322 16.93 5.53 -16.93
CA PRO A 322 17.41 5.80 -15.57
C PRO A 322 16.85 7.12 -15.04
N SER A 323 16.96 7.34 -13.73
CA SER A 323 16.61 8.64 -13.13
C SER A 323 17.42 9.75 -13.78
N SER A 324 16.77 10.87 -14.05
CA SER A 324 17.38 12.10 -14.60
C SER A 324 17.64 13.17 -13.52
N ALA A 325 17.70 12.78 -12.25
CA ALA A 325 18.04 13.67 -11.15
C ALA A 325 19.37 14.41 -11.42
N LYS A 326 19.39 15.72 -11.22
CA LYS A 326 20.55 16.56 -11.53
C LYS A 326 21.73 16.32 -10.61
N TYR A 327 21.45 15.92 -9.38
CA TYR A 327 22.45 15.66 -8.35
C TYR A 327 22.27 14.27 -7.79
N VAL A 328 23.39 13.54 -7.69
CA VAL A 328 23.47 12.27 -6.98
C VAL A 328 24.56 12.42 -5.94
N VAL A 329 24.18 12.33 -4.66
CA VAL A 329 25.12 12.48 -3.54
C VAL A 329 25.30 11.14 -2.86
N GLU A 330 26.53 10.66 -2.82
CA GLU A 330 26.89 9.44 -2.10
C GLU A 330 27.04 9.71 -0.61
N VAL A 331 26.41 8.86 0.19
CA VAL A 331 26.50 8.87 1.64
C VAL A 331 27.34 7.67 2.06
N THR A 332 28.46 7.94 2.73
CA THR A 332 29.42 6.92 3.17
C THR A 332 29.33 6.66 4.68
N ALA A 333 29.67 5.44 5.07
CA ALA A 333 29.78 5.06 6.46
C ALA A 333 30.99 5.75 7.14
N ASP A 334 30.80 6.18 8.37
CA ASP A 334 31.85 6.80 9.20
C ASP A 334 32.48 5.78 10.18
N GLU A 335 31.89 4.57 10.29
CA GLU A 335 32.29 3.52 11.23
C GLU A 335 32.35 2.15 10.53
N VAL A 336 33.03 1.18 11.17
CA VAL A 336 33.06 -0.23 10.78
C VAL A 336 32.02 -0.98 11.60
N GLY A 337 31.25 -1.87 10.99
CA GLY A 337 30.28 -2.70 11.70
C GLY A 337 29.23 -3.28 10.77
N TYR A 338 28.01 -3.38 11.27
CA TYR A 338 26.84 -3.82 10.53
C TYR A 338 25.75 -2.74 10.62
N ILE A 339 25.06 -2.49 9.53
CA ILE A 339 23.87 -1.63 9.58
C ILE A 339 22.87 -2.26 10.57
N SER A 340 22.52 -1.56 11.63
CA SER A 340 21.63 -2.06 12.69
C SER A 340 20.22 -1.50 12.60
N GLU A 341 20.08 -0.24 12.09
CA GLU A 341 18.78 0.39 11.89
C GLU A 341 18.82 1.33 10.68
N LEU A 342 17.70 1.31 9.94
CA LEU A 342 17.35 2.25 8.88
C LEU A 342 15.88 2.67 9.09
N PRO A 343 15.58 3.62 10.01
CA PRO A 343 14.21 3.97 10.36
C PRO A 343 13.37 4.35 9.14
N ALA A 344 12.38 3.54 8.80
CA ALA A 344 11.61 3.72 7.57
C ALA A 344 10.87 5.06 7.53
N MET A 345 10.28 5.50 8.67
CA MET A 345 9.59 6.80 8.79
C MET A 345 10.53 7.96 8.44
N GLU A 346 11.72 7.97 9.06
CA GLU A 346 12.68 9.05 8.88
C GLU A 346 13.13 9.17 7.43
N PHE A 347 13.42 8.03 6.77
CA PHE A 347 13.81 8.04 5.37
C PHE A 347 12.64 8.34 4.42
N GLY A 348 11.40 7.93 4.78
CA GLY A 348 10.20 8.34 4.06
C GLY A 348 9.96 9.85 4.13
N LEU A 349 10.08 10.45 5.32
CA LEU A 349 10.00 11.90 5.52
C LEU A 349 11.13 12.64 4.83
N PHE A 350 12.33 12.08 4.84
CA PHE A 350 13.48 12.65 4.12
C PHE A 350 13.21 12.68 2.60
N ALA A 351 12.75 11.58 2.01
CA ALA A 351 12.40 11.51 0.60
C ALA A 351 11.25 12.48 0.24
N MET A 352 10.25 12.61 1.12
CA MET A 352 9.15 13.57 0.96
C MET A 352 9.69 15.00 0.89
N ARG A 353 10.62 15.39 1.76
CA ARG A 353 11.24 16.72 1.76
C ARG A 353 12.08 16.99 0.50
N LEU A 354 12.61 15.95 -0.14
CA LEU A 354 13.28 16.07 -1.45
C LEU A 354 12.29 16.27 -2.61
N GLY A 355 10.99 16.11 -2.38
CA GLY A 355 9.95 16.22 -3.39
C GLY A 355 9.38 14.88 -3.89
N ALA A 356 9.88 13.72 -3.39
CA ALA A 356 9.36 12.41 -3.79
C ALA A 356 7.97 12.07 -3.22
N GLY A 357 7.52 12.78 -2.17
CA GLY A 357 6.23 12.60 -1.51
C GLY A 357 5.49 13.93 -1.33
N ARG A 358 4.20 13.86 -0.93
CA ARG A 358 3.35 15.03 -0.67
C ARG A 358 3.21 15.28 0.82
N ALA A 359 3.55 16.47 1.29
CA ALA A 359 3.20 16.93 2.63
C ALA A 359 1.72 17.33 2.69
N VAL A 360 1.20 17.93 1.60
CA VAL A 360 -0.22 18.26 1.42
C VAL A 360 -0.72 17.77 0.06
N LYS A 361 -2.03 17.52 -0.07
CA LYS A 361 -2.64 16.94 -1.29
C LYS A 361 -2.36 17.71 -2.59
N THR A 362 -2.06 18.97 -2.50
CA THR A 362 -1.80 19.88 -3.64
C THR A 362 -0.35 19.92 -4.10
N ASP A 363 0.57 19.27 -3.35
CA ASP A 363 1.98 19.27 -3.70
C ASP A 363 2.23 18.52 -5.03
N VAL A 364 3.10 19.13 -5.85
CA VAL A 364 3.56 18.52 -7.10
C VAL A 364 4.77 17.64 -6.79
N LEU A 365 4.73 16.40 -7.25
CA LEU A 365 5.82 15.45 -7.05
C LEU A 365 6.97 15.70 -8.02
N ASP A 366 8.17 15.56 -7.52
CA ASP A 366 9.36 15.35 -8.32
C ASP A 366 9.64 13.85 -8.43
N PHE A 367 9.31 13.27 -9.54
CA PHE A 367 9.42 11.81 -9.75
C PHE A 367 10.86 11.30 -9.80
N GLU A 368 11.84 12.17 -10.01
CA GLU A 368 13.25 11.79 -10.18
C GLU A 368 14.01 11.73 -8.84
N THR A 369 13.43 12.34 -7.79
CA THR A 369 14.09 12.44 -6.48
C THR A 369 13.83 11.21 -5.61
N GLY A 370 14.76 10.96 -4.68
CA GLY A 370 14.62 9.86 -3.73
C GLY A 370 15.95 9.37 -3.16
N ILE A 371 15.94 8.13 -2.68
CA ILE A 371 17.06 7.47 -2.02
C ILE A 371 17.23 6.08 -2.61
N VAL A 372 18.48 5.65 -2.81
CA VAL A 372 18.83 4.25 -3.08
C VAL A 372 19.84 3.81 -2.04
N PHE A 373 19.49 2.80 -1.25
CA PHE A 373 20.37 2.17 -0.29
C PHE A 373 21.26 1.13 -0.97
N GLU A 374 22.57 1.23 -0.75
CA GLU A 374 23.55 0.21 -1.15
C GLU A 374 23.74 -0.85 -0.06
N LYS A 375 23.31 -0.52 1.16
CA LYS A 375 23.39 -1.40 2.34
C LYS A 375 22.06 -1.43 3.08
N LYS A 376 21.70 -2.62 3.54
CA LYS A 376 20.47 -2.86 4.31
C LYS A 376 20.81 -3.35 5.73
N VAL A 377 19.81 -3.36 6.60
CA VAL A 377 19.96 -3.85 7.98
C VAL A 377 20.52 -5.28 7.97
N GLY A 378 21.55 -5.52 8.79
CA GLY A 378 22.28 -6.78 8.90
C GLY A 378 23.52 -6.89 8.01
N GLU A 379 23.70 -5.99 7.03
CA GLU A 379 24.86 -6.04 6.13
C GLU A 379 26.09 -5.35 6.72
N PRO A 380 27.29 -5.91 6.45
CA PRO A 380 28.54 -5.33 6.93
C PRO A 380 28.89 -4.05 6.16
N VAL A 381 29.56 -3.13 6.85
CA VAL A 381 30.01 -1.87 6.30
C VAL A 381 31.38 -1.47 6.84
N LYS A 382 32.19 -0.81 6.00
CA LYS A 382 33.52 -0.27 6.34
C LYS A 382 33.51 1.25 6.23
N ILE A 383 34.43 1.91 6.93
CA ILE A 383 34.63 3.35 6.80
C ILE A 383 34.84 3.73 5.33
N GLY A 384 34.11 4.73 4.86
CA GLY A 384 34.18 5.22 3.49
C GLY A 384 33.37 4.41 2.48
N GLU A 385 32.77 3.27 2.86
CA GLU A 385 31.90 2.48 2.00
C GLU A 385 30.55 3.20 1.79
N ILE A 386 30.05 3.20 0.57
CA ILE A 386 28.76 3.85 0.24
C ILE A 386 27.63 3.04 0.88
N VAL A 387 26.80 3.70 1.68
CA VAL A 387 25.62 3.13 2.32
C VAL A 387 24.33 3.51 1.62
N ALA A 388 24.31 4.69 0.98
CA ALA A 388 23.16 5.16 0.20
C ALA A 388 23.57 6.22 -0.83
N LYS A 389 22.70 6.42 -1.82
CA LYS A 389 22.75 7.53 -2.78
C LYS A 389 21.47 8.35 -2.68
N ILE A 390 21.60 9.66 -2.59
CA ILE A 390 20.49 10.60 -2.56
C ILE A 390 20.38 11.24 -3.96
N TYR A 391 19.22 11.12 -4.57
CA TYR A 391 18.87 11.67 -5.88
C TYR A 391 18.03 12.93 -5.68
N ALA A 392 18.43 14.06 -6.26
CA ALA A 392 17.72 15.32 -6.13
C ALA A 392 17.86 16.22 -7.37
N ASN A 393 16.88 17.08 -7.58
CA ASN A 393 16.92 18.14 -8.61
C ASN A 393 17.43 19.49 -8.08
N GLU A 394 17.54 19.60 -6.75
CA GLU A 394 18.18 20.72 -6.06
C GLU A 394 19.48 20.28 -5.40
N LYS A 395 20.38 21.25 -5.18
CA LYS A 395 21.67 20.98 -4.54
C LYS A 395 21.46 20.59 -3.07
N ILE A 396 21.95 19.41 -2.70
CA ILE A 396 21.88 18.91 -1.33
C ILE A 396 22.96 19.58 -0.48
N SER A 397 22.56 20.14 0.66
CA SER A 397 23.49 20.75 1.60
C SER A 397 24.22 19.71 2.45
N GLN A 398 25.38 20.09 2.99
CA GLN A 398 26.14 19.21 3.87
C GLN A 398 25.38 18.91 5.17
N GLU A 399 24.56 19.86 5.65
CA GLU A 399 23.70 19.65 6.82
C GLU A 399 22.68 18.54 6.57
N LEU A 400 22.08 18.51 5.38
CA LEU A 400 21.11 17.48 5.00
C LEU A 400 21.76 16.09 4.90
N VAL A 401 23.00 16.01 4.36
CA VAL A 401 23.78 14.77 4.35
C VAL A 401 24.11 14.31 5.78
N THR A 402 24.45 15.25 6.65
CA THR A 402 24.74 14.94 8.06
C THR A 402 23.48 14.46 8.80
N GLU A 403 22.32 15.05 8.52
CA GLU A 403 21.03 14.59 9.05
C GLU A 403 20.71 13.16 8.57
N PHE A 404 20.90 12.89 7.27
CA PHE A 404 20.72 11.55 6.72
C PHE A 404 21.58 10.49 7.47
N LYS A 405 22.88 10.79 7.63
CA LYS A 405 23.84 9.90 8.33
C LYS A 405 23.43 9.59 9.76
N LYS A 406 22.81 10.53 10.48
CA LYS A 406 22.36 10.30 11.88
C LYS A 406 21.29 9.21 11.98
N ASN A 407 20.55 8.95 10.89
CA ASN A 407 19.50 7.93 10.83
C ASN A 407 20.07 6.56 10.38
N VAL A 408 21.29 6.50 9.87
CA VAL A 408 21.97 5.23 9.60
C VAL A 408 22.66 4.79 10.88
N LYS A 409 22.16 3.70 11.52
CA LYS A 409 22.79 3.17 12.75
C LYS A 409 23.65 1.98 12.41
N ILE A 410 24.82 1.94 13.05
CA ILE A 410 25.81 0.88 12.88
C ILE A 410 26.05 0.23 14.26
N SER A 411 26.23 -1.09 14.30
CA SER A 411 26.54 -1.86 15.50
C SER A 411 27.62 -2.91 15.23
N ASN A 412 28.13 -3.52 16.28
CA ASN A 412 29.16 -4.56 16.17
C ASN A 412 28.59 -5.94 15.80
N GLU A 413 27.27 -6.13 15.89
CA GLU A 413 26.60 -7.40 15.62
C GLU A 413 25.56 -7.27 14.50
N PRO A 414 25.44 -8.27 13.60
CA PRO A 414 24.44 -8.26 12.55
C PRO A 414 23.04 -8.49 13.14
N LYS A 415 22.07 -7.72 12.65
CA LYS A 415 20.64 -7.91 12.94
C LYS A 415 19.99 -8.72 11.82
N LYS A 416 19.21 -9.74 12.18
CA LYS A 416 18.37 -10.46 11.20
C LYS A 416 17.02 -9.74 11.04
N VAL A 417 16.61 -9.55 9.82
CA VAL A 417 15.28 -9.04 9.46
C VAL A 417 14.57 -10.14 8.68
N ARG A 418 13.27 -10.22 8.84
CA ARG A 418 12.38 -11.07 8.06
C ARG A 418 11.17 -10.25 7.66
N GLU A 419 10.87 -10.21 6.38
CA GLU A 419 9.79 -9.40 5.82
C GLU A 419 8.42 -9.92 6.25
N ILE A 420 8.16 -11.21 6.17
CA ILE A 420 6.90 -11.81 6.65
C ILE A 420 7.06 -12.28 8.10
N ILE A 421 6.25 -11.70 8.98
CA ILE A 421 6.21 -12.05 10.41
C ILE A 421 5.19 -13.16 10.67
N GLU A 422 3.98 -13.03 10.10
CA GLU A 422 2.86 -13.95 10.35
C GLU A 422 1.86 -13.95 9.19
N VAL A 423 1.21 -15.09 8.95
CA VAL A 423 0.10 -15.24 7.99
C VAL A 423 -1.16 -15.58 8.75
N ILE A 424 -2.26 -14.87 8.48
CA ILE A 424 -3.58 -15.03 9.10
C ILE A 424 -4.62 -15.28 7.99
N ALA A 425 -5.31 -16.44 8.04
CA ALA A 425 -6.28 -16.88 7.04
C ALA A 425 -7.62 -17.29 7.68
#